data_46d72d52009da925cb077debd4dd462c
#
_entry.id   46d72d52009da925cb077debd4dd462c
#
_cell.length_a   1.000
_cell.length_b   1.000
_cell.length_c   1.000
_cell.angle_alpha   90.00
_cell.angle_beta   90.00
_cell.angle_gamma   90.00
#
_symmetry.space_group_name_H-M   'P 1'
#
loop_
_entity.id
_entity.type
_entity.pdbx_description
1 polymer ?
#
loop_
_entity_poly.entity_id
_entity_poly.type
_entity_poly.pdbx_seq_one_letter_code
_entity_poly.pdbx_strand_id
1 'polypeptide(L)'
;MTRIMVLMGLGMLLVGSSYAMQNEPRFTGKSLVMDGKDLSAARRSFEAGARTFWHSHDNGQLLLVEDGRMRTQKKGGAIKELGKGESDYTGPKIVHWHGAVPGQALVQINVGFSGETRWMEQVTDAEYNGR
;
A
#
# COMPACT_ATOMS: atom_id res chain seq x y z
N MET A 1 21.96 -60.35 -28.26
CA MET A 1 21.64 -58.93 -28.51
C MET A 1 21.05 -58.33 -27.25
N THR A 2 21.86 -57.69 -26.42
CA THR A 2 21.48 -57.15 -25.10
C THR A 2 21.24 -55.69 -25.25
N ARG A 3 19.96 -55.24 -25.07
CA ARG A 3 19.60 -53.83 -25.08
C ARG A 3 19.84 -53.22 -23.74
N ILE A 4 20.78 -52.29 -23.65
CA ILE A 4 21.05 -51.47 -22.47
C ILE A 4 20.02 -50.32 -22.49
N MET A 5 19.11 -50.29 -21.48
CA MET A 5 18.26 -49.14 -21.19
C MET A 5 19.05 -48.11 -20.39
N VAL A 6 19.31 -46.96 -20.97
CA VAL A 6 19.85 -45.82 -20.26
C VAL A 6 18.68 -45.07 -19.64
N LEU A 7 18.54 -45.14 -18.32
CA LEU A 7 17.65 -44.25 -17.54
C LEU A 7 18.30 -42.86 -17.45
N MET A 8 17.75 -41.90 -18.18
CA MET A 8 18.05 -40.50 -17.96
C MET A 8 17.28 -40.03 -16.71
N GLY A 9 17.98 -39.91 -15.61
CA GLY A 9 17.46 -39.25 -14.42
C GLY A 9 17.36 -37.75 -14.66
N LEU A 10 16.12 -37.23 -14.72
CA LEU A 10 15.84 -35.78 -14.77
C LEU A 10 16.09 -35.19 -13.38
N GLY A 11 17.29 -34.70 -13.15
CA GLY A 11 17.64 -33.97 -11.92
C GLY A 11 16.90 -32.62 -11.91
N MET A 12 15.89 -32.52 -11.06
CA MET A 12 15.19 -31.27 -10.78
C MET A 12 16.11 -30.37 -9.97
N LEU A 13 16.79 -29.43 -10.64
CA LEU A 13 17.53 -28.35 -9.98
C LEU A 13 16.54 -27.46 -9.26
N LEU A 14 16.41 -27.63 -7.94
CA LEU A 14 15.79 -26.65 -7.06
C LEU A 14 16.70 -25.42 -7.01
N VAL A 15 16.38 -24.42 -7.84
CA VAL A 15 16.99 -23.09 -7.73
C VAL A 15 16.39 -22.45 -6.47
N GLY A 16 16.99 -22.75 -5.33
CA GLY A 16 16.75 -21.97 -4.12
C GLY A 16 17.28 -20.55 -4.35
N SER A 17 16.39 -19.57 -4.41
CA SER A 17 16.79 -18.17 -4.37
C SER A 17 17.44 -17.88 -3.02
N SER A 18 18.75 -18.11 -2.92
CA SER A 18 19.53 -17.59 -1.82
C SER A 18 19.61 -16.07 -1.98
N TYR A 19 18.87 -15.34 -1.16
CA TYR A 19 19.10 -13.91 -0.98
C TYR A 19 20.50 -13.74 -0.38
N ALA A 20 21.51 -13.60 -1.23
CA ALA A 20 22.85 -13.28 -0.78
C ALA A 20 22.81 -11.89 -0.15
N MET A 21 23.22 -11.79 1.11
CA MET A 21 23.46 -10.51 1.76
C MET A 21 24.56 -9.79 0.97
N GLN A 22 24.16 -8.85 0.11
CA GLN A 22 25.11 -8.04 -0.65
C GLN A 22 25.57 -6.90 0.24
N ASN A 23 26.91 -6.78 0.41
CA ASN A 23 27.50 -5.56 0.91
C ASN A 23 27.39 -4.50 -0.21
N GLU A 24 26.35 -3.71 -0.16
CA GLU A 24 26.19 -2.57 -1.05
C GLU A 24 27.31 -1.56 -0.74
N PRO A 25 28.19 -1.21 -1.69
CA PRO A 25 29.38 -0.39 -1.39
C PRO A 25 29.06 1.03 -0.95
N ARG A 26 27.79 1.42 -1.04
CA ARG A 26 27.28 2.75 -0.63
C ARG A 26 26.55 2.74 0.70
N PHE A 27 26.47 1.59 1.39
CA PHE A 27 25.85 1.49 2.69
C PHE A 27 26.87 1.19 3.79
N THR A 28 26.71 1.81 4.94
CA THR A 28 27.46 1.46 6.15
C THR A 28 26.72 0.32 6.87
N GLY A 29 27.40 -0.79 7.10
CA GLY A 29 26.83 -1.98 7.70
C GLY A 29 26.16 -2.91 6.68
N LYS A 30 25.43 -3.91 7.20
CA LYS A 30 24.77 -4.93 6.39
C LYS A 30 23.39 -4.45 5.99
N SER A 31 23.05 -4.58 4.71
CA SER A 31 21.75 -4.27 4.15
C SER A 31 21.23 -5.48 3.36
N LEU A 32 19.93 -5.72 3.39
CA LEU A 32 19.26 -6.80 2.68
C LEU A 32 18.05 -6.25 1.95
N VAL A 33 17.95 -6.51 0.66
CA VAL A 33 16.70 -6.30 -0.09
C VAL A 33 15.77 -7.48 0.19
N MET A 34 14.62 -7.18 0.76
CA MET A 34 13.58 -8.18 1.05
C MET A 34 12.57 -8.25 -0.09
N ASP A 35 11.86 -9.39 -0.17
CA ASP A 35 10.76 -9.57 -1.12
C ASP A 35 9.60 -8.62 -0.76
N GLY A 36 9.09 -7.90 -1.74
CA GLY A 36 7.96 -6.97 -1.62
C GLY A 36 6.75 -7.40 -2.46
N LYS A 37 6.56 -8.69 -2.71
CA LYS A 37 5.44 -9.20 -3.52
C LYS A 37 4.06 -8.96 -2.92
N ASP A 38 4.00 -8.73 -1.63
CA ASP A 38 2.80 -8.32 -0.89
C ASP A 38 2.46 -6.83 -1.06
N LEU A 39 3.37 -6.04 -1.62
CA LEU A 39 3.19 -4.61 -1.82
C LEU A 39 2.47 -4.32 -3.14
N SER A 40 1.54 -3.36 -3.10
CA SER A 40 0.92 -2.78 -4.28
C SER A 40 0.96 -1.26 -4.20
N ALA A 41 1.11 -0.59 -5.34
CA ALA A 41 1.08 0.86 -5.39
C ALA A 41 0.19 1.35 -6.54
N ALA A 42 -0.56 2.42 -6.30
CA ALA A 42 -1.39 3.08 -7.30
C ALA A 42 -1.40 4.59 -7.07
N ARG A 43 -1.36 5.35 -8.17
CA ARG A 43 -1.62 6.79 -8.15
C ARG A 43 -3.12 7.01 -8.38
N ARG A 44 -3.75 7.85 -7.55
CA ARG A 44 -5.17 8.20 -7.67
C ARG A 44 -5.36 9.71 -7.56
N SER A 45 -6.18 10.26 -8.44
CA SER A 45 -6.61 11.66 -8.35
C SER A 45 -8.05 11.74 -7.81
N PHE A 46 -8.31 12.81 -7.06
CA PHE A 46 -9.62 13.21 -6.56
C PHE A 46 -9.88 14.66 -6.96
N GLU A 47 -11.06 14.93 -7.46
CA GLU A 47 -11.55 16.30 -7.58
C GLU A 47 -11.73 16.93 -6.19
N ALA A 48 -11.79 18.25 -6.13
CA ALA A 48 -12.03 18.98 -4.89
C ALA A 48 -13.29 18.45 -4.16
N GLY A 49 -13.16 18.06 -2.90
CA GLY A 49 -14.22 17.49 -2.09
C GLY A 49 -14.55 16.01 -2.34
N ALA A 50 -14.01 15.40 -3.38
CA ALA A 50 -14.19 13.96 -3.63
C ALA A 50 -13.47 13.14 -2.57
N ARG A 51 -14.09 12.03 -2.15
CA ARG A 51 -13.62 11.18 -1.05
C ARG A 51 -14.04 9.74 -1.24
N THR A 52 -13.35 8.84 -0.54
CA THR A 52 -13.75 7.44 -0.43
C THR A 52 -14.97 7.31 0.51
N PHE A 53 -15.63 6.16 0.47
CA PHE A 53 -16.49 5.69 1.54
C PHE A 53 -15.62 5.31 2.75
N TRP A 54 -16.24 5.09 3.89
CA TRP A 54 -15.59 4.41 5.01
C TRP A 54 -15.12 3.03 4.56
N HIS A 55 -13.91 2.66 4.92
CA HIS A 55 -13.35 1.35 4.57
C HIS A 55 -12.21 0.96 5.51
N SER A 56 -11.82 -0.30 5.44
CA SER A 56 -10.63 -0.81 6.14
C SER A 56 -9.87 -1.77 5.24
N HIS A 57 -8.58 -1.98 5.55
CA HIS A 57 -7.71 -2.93 4.87
C HIS A 57 -7.22 -3.99 5.84
N ASP A 58 -7.11 -5.24 5.41
CA ASP A 58 -6.66 -6.34 6.28
C ASP A 58 -5.28 -6.08 6.88
N ASN A 59 -4.36 -5.52 6.10
CA ASN A 59 -2.96 -5.30 6.50
C ASN A 59 -2.54 -3.82 6.53
N GLY A 60 -3.53 -2.91 6.46
CA GLY A 60 -3.28 -1.47 6.51
C GLY A 60 -3.01 -0.82 5.15
N GLN A 61 -2.76 0.48 5.17
CA GLN A 61 -2.53 1.30 3.98
C GLN A 61 -1.62 2.48 4.31
N LEU A 62 -0.71 2.80 3.40
CA LEU A 62 0.05 4.05 3.43
C LEU A 62 -0.45 4.96 2.31
N LEU A 63 -0.73 6.22 2.64
CA LEU A 63 -1.11 7.28 1.71
C LEU A 63 -0.01 8.35 1.70
N LEU A 64 0.41 8.77 0.52
CA LEU A 64 1.35 9.87 0.32
C LEU A 64 0.68 10.93 -0.58
N VAL A 65 0.68 12.19 -0.15
CA VAL A 65 0.21 13.30 -0.98
C VAL A 65 1.29 13.67 -1.99
N GLU A 66 1.04 13.38 -3.26
CA GLU A 66 1.94 13.73 -4.37
C GLU A 66 1.71 15.18 -4.82
N ASP A 67 0.44 15.61 -4.86
CA ASP A 67 0.07 16.99 -5.19
C ASP A 67 -1.30 17.36 -4.61
N GLY A 68 -1.53 18.64 -4.35
CA GLY A 68 -2.76 19.13 -3.74
C GLY A 68 -2.80 18.94 -2.22
N ARG A 69 -4.01 18.67 -1.68
CA ARG A 69 -4.23 18.56 -0.24
C ARG A 69 -5.23 17.46 0.08
N MET A 70 -4.85 16.57 0.98
CA MET A 70 -5.67 15.45 1.44
C MET A 70 -6.39 15.78 2.73
N ARG A 71 -7.61 15.28 2.88
CA ARG A 71 -8.33 15.18 4.14
C ARG A 71 -8.59 13.70 4.44
N THR A 72 -8.34 13.29 5.67
CA THR A 72 -8.53 11.90 6.11
C THR A 72 -9.00 11.84 7.56
N GLN A 73 -9.68 10.75 7.93
CA GLN A 73 -10.12 10.50 9.29
C GLN A 73 -10.14 9.00 9.58
N LYS A 74 -9.60 8.60 10.71
CA LYS A 74 -9.83 7.28 11.31
C LYS A 74 -11.09 7.34 12.16
N LYS A 75 -11.95 6.32 12.11
CA LYS A 75 -13.24 6.31 12.81
C LYS A 75 -13.04 6.57 14.31
N GLY A 76 -13.77 7.54 14.84
CA GLY A 76 -13.62 7.98 16.23
C GLY A 76 -12.49 8.97 16.50
N GLY A 77 -11.66 9.28 15.51
CA GLY A 77 -10.57 10.25 15.61
C GLY A 77 -10.88 11.59 14.97
N ALA A 78 -9.96 12.54 15.12
CA ALA A 78 -10.05 13.84 14.47
C ALA A 78 -9.77 13.75 12.97
N ILE A 79 -10.38 14.65 12.20
CA ILE A 79 -10.02 14.88 10.79
C ILE A 79 -8.61 15.46 10.77
N LYS A 80 -7.79 14.95 9.84
CA LYS A 80 -6.46 15.48 9.51
C LYS A 80 -6.45 16.02 8.11
N GLU A 81 -5.67 17.05 7.89
CA GLU A 81 -5.32 17.53 6.56
C GLU A 81 -3.83 17.43 6.34
N LEU A 82 -3.44 16.98 5.14
CA LEU A 82 -2.06 16.71 4.75
C LEU A 82 -1.78 17.39 3.42
N GLY A 83 -0.65 18.06 3.34
CA GLY A 83 -0.17 18.72 2.12
C GLY A 83 0.84 17.86 1.36
N LYS A 84 1.33 18.39 0.26
CA LYS A 84 2.31 17.74 -0.62
C LYS A 84 3.54 17.23 0.16
N GLY A 85 3.90 15.97 -0.06
CA GLY A 85 5.02 15.30 0.59
C GLY A 85 4.69 14.70 1.96
N GLU A 86 3.53 15.00 2.53
CA GLU A 86 3.08 14.40 3.78
C GLU A 86 2.40 13.05 3.55
N SER A 87 2.39 12.20 4.56
CA SER A 87 1.84 10.85 4.50
C SER A 87 1.03 10.49 5.74
N ASP A 88 0.08 9.56 5.57
CA ASP A 88 -0.67 8.94 6.68
C ASP A 88 -0.64 7.42 6.53
N TYR A 89 -0.23 6.74 7.59
CA TYR A 89 -0.35 5.31 7.70
C TYR A 89 -1.57 4.93 8.52
N THR A 90 -2.42 4.07 7.96
CA THR A 90 -3.55 3.47 8.66
C THR A 90 -3.27 2.00 8.87
N GLY A 91 -3.25 1.57 10.14
CA GLY A 91 -2.95 0.19 10.52
C GLY A 91 -4.01 -0.83 10.06
N PRO A 92 -3.72 -2.14 10.22
CA PRO A 92 -4.62 -3.22 9.87
C PRO A 92 -6.01 -3.06 10.49
N LYS A 93 -7.07 -3.26 9.68
CA LYS A 93 -8.48 -3.27 10.08
C LYS A 93 -9.01 -1.95 10.68
N ILE A 94 -8.22 -0.88 10.66
CA ILE A 94 -8.69 0.43 11.11
C ILE A 94 -9.60 1.03 10.06
N VAL A 95 -10.83 1.35 10.47
CA VAL A 95 -11.83 2.00 9.62
C VAL A 95 -11.46 3.46 9.42
N HIS A 96 -11.39 3.90 8.17
CA HIS A 96 -11.00 5.26 7.80
C HIS A 96 -11.61 5.66 6.46
N TRP A 97 -11.49 6.94 6.13
CA TRP A 97 -11.71 7.49 4.80
C TRP A 97 -10.63 8.52 4.46
N HIS A 98 -10.45 8.78 3.19
CA HIS A 98 -9.57 9.82 2.67
C HIS A 98 -10.09 10.40 1.36
N GLY A 99 -9.62 11.60 1.03
CA GLY A 99 -10.00 12.30 -0.19
C GLY A 99 -9.41 13.69 -0.26
N ALA A 100 -9.86 14.49 -1.23
CA ALA A 100 -9.44 15.87 -1.40
C ALA A 100 -10.13 16.78 -0.38
N VAL A 101 -9.46 17.86 0.04
CA VAL A 101 -10.11 18.93 0.80
C VAL A 101 -11.16 19.67 -0.03
N PRO A 102 -12.10 20.42 0.59
CA PRO A 102 -12.97 21.31 -0.16
C PRO A 102 -12.14 22.35 -0.95
N GLY A 103 -12.47 22.57 -2.22
CA GLY A 103 -11.86 23.61 -3.05
C GLY A 103 -10.49 23.33 -3.64
N GLN A 104 -9.86 22.18 -3.34
CA GLN A 104 -8.57 21.79 -3.95
C GLN A 104 -8.56 20.30 -4.30
N ALA A 105 -8.12 19.98 -5.51
CA ALA A 105 -7.92 18.60 -5.96
C ALA A 105 -6.73 17.94 -5.25
N LEU A 106 -6.67 16.62 -5.32
CA LEU A 106 -5.62 15.81 -4.72
C LEU A 106 -5.10 14.80 -5.73
N VAL A 107 -3.80 14.61 -5.76
CA VAL A 107 -3.15 13.41 -6.31
C VAL A 107 -2.43 12.71 -5.18
N GLN A 108 -2.78 11.47 -4.94
CA GLN A 108 -2.15 10.64 -3.90
C GLN A 108 -1.57 9.35 -4.45
N ILE A 109 -0.54 8.85 -3.79
CA ILE A 109 -0.02 7.51 -3.97
C ILE A 109 -0.55 6.64 -2.84
N ASN A 110 -1.19 5.53 -3.19
CA ASN A 110 -1.64 4.50 -2.26
C ASN A 110 -0.63 3.38 -2.26
N VAL A 111 -0.19 2.94 -1.10
CA VAL A 111 0.57 1.70 -0.94
C VAL A 111 -0.27 0.75 -0.08
N GLY A 112 -0.57 -0.41 -0.63
CA GLY A 112 -1.29 -1.49 0.03
C GLY A 112 -0.34 -2.64 0.41
N PHE A 113 -0.73 -3.43 1.42
CA PHE A 113 0.06 -4.52 2.00
C PHE A 113 -0.68 -5.85 1.91
N SER A 114 -1.15 -6.23 0.72
CA SER A 114 -1.98 -7.41 0.46
C SER A 114 -3.31 -7.45 1.25
N GLY A 115 -4.06 -8.55 1.13
CA GLY A 115 -5.34 -8.70 1.80
C GLY A 115 -6.50 -7.95 1.13
N GLU A 116 -7.65 -7.96 1.79
CA GLU A 116 -8.88 -7.40 1.25
C GLU A 116 -9.14 -5.98 1.75
N THR A 117 -9.84 -5.19 0.93
CA THR A 117 -10.46 -3.93 1.32
C THR A 117 -11.93 -4.17 1.62
N ARG A 118 -12.39 -3.78 2.81
CA ARG A 118 -13.79 -3.86 3.22
C ARG A 118 -14.41 -2.48 3.13
N TRP A 119 -15.31 -2.32 2.17
CA TRP A 119 -16.07 -1.10 1.96
C TRP A 119 -17.31 -1.05 2.87
N MET A 120 -17.62 0.13 3.38
CA MET A 120 -18.71 0.40 4.29
C MET A 120 -19.57 1.56 3.76
N GLU A 121 -20.28 2.26 4.65
CA GLU A 121 -21.17 3.35 4.31
C GLU A 121 -20.44 4.56 3.69
N GLN A 122 -21.19 5.36 2.95
CA GLN A 122 -20.71 6.64 2.43
C GLN A 122 -20.40 7.60 3.58
N VAL A 123 -19.32 8.34 3.46
CA VAL A 123 -19.00 9.45 4.36
C VAL A 123 -19.96 10.60 4.04
N THR A 124 -20.81 10.97 4.99
CA THR A 124 -21.76 12.08 4.85
C THR A 124 -21.04 13.44 4.77
N ASP A 125 -21.73 14.46 4.26
CA ASP A 125 -21.17 15.81 4.24
C ASP A 125 -20.94 16.36 5.67
N ALA A 126 -21.78 15.97 6.63
CA ALA A 126 -21.57 16.32 8.03
C ALA A 126 -20.28 15.73 8.59
N GLU A 127 -20.06 14.42 8.42
CA GLU A 127 -18.82 13.75 8.84
C GLU A 127 -17.59 14.34 8.15
N TYR A 128 -17.67 14.53 6.81
CA TYR A 128 -16.58 15.11 6.05
C TYR A 128 -16.21 16.52 6.48
N ASN A 129 -17.16 17.32 6.97
CA ASN A 129 -16.94 18.67 7.48
C ASN A 129 -16.74 18.73 9.01
N GLY A 130 -16.70 17.58 9.70
CA GLY A 130 -16.47 17.53 11.14
C GLY A 130 -17.63 18.06 12.00
N ARG A 131 -18.86 17.82 11.53
CA ARG A 131 -20.10 18.30 12.20
C ARG A 131 -20.92 17.15 12.73
#